data_3aa3e9a2c4b430b413227c3b21cd0aed
#
_entry.id   3aa3e9a2c4b430b413227c3b21cd0aed
#
_cell.length_a   1.000
_cell.length_b   1.000
_cell.length_c   1.000
_cell.angle_alpha   90.00
_cell.angle_beta   90.00
_cell.angle_gamma   90.00
#
_symmetry.space_group_name_H-M   'P 1'
#
loop_
_entity.id
_entity.type
_entity.pdbx_description
1 polymer ?
#
loop_
_entity_poly.entity_id
_entity_poly.type
_entity_poly.pdbx_seq_one_letter_code
_entity_poly.pdbx_strand_id
1 'polypeptide(L)'
;MDHLWAPWRMEYIQREKDDGQGCVFCIKAEDIENDRNNLVLYRDDDIYVVMNLYPYTNGHLLICSNQHCDTMNDLTQSTLTKVMELAKQIMGILDNTMSPDGFNFGANLGKAAGAGIAEHIHFHVVPRWKGDTN
;
A
#
# COMPACT_ATOMS: atom_id res chain seq x y z
N MET A 1 -15.43 -2.88 -8.98
CA MET A 1 -15.03 -1.90 -7.95
C MET A 1 -15.10 -0.51 -8.55
N ASP A 2 -15.78 0.40 -7.88
CA ASP A 2 -15.82 1.76 -8.32
C ASP A 2 -14.42 2.37 -8.33
N HIS A 3 -14.18 3.24 -9.30
CA HIS A 3 -12.89 3.85 -9.49
C HIS A 3 -12.63 4.91 -8.42
N LEU A 4 -11.56 4.74 -7.64
CA LEU A 4 -11.10 5.75 -6.71
C LEU A 4 -10.29 6.79 -7.47
N TRP A 5 -10.78 8.02 -7.48
CA TRP A 5 -10.11 9.12 -8.16
C TRP A 5 -9.58 10.13 -7.14
N ALA A 6 -8.30 10.41 -7.23
CA ALA A 6 -7.62 11.39 -6.38
C ALA A 6 -6.63 12.16 -7.26
N PRO A 7 -6.95 13.41 -7.65
CA PRO A 7 -6.12 14.15 -8.62
C PRO A 7 -4.65 14.29 -8.22
N TRP A 8 -4.37 14.41 -6.92
CA TRP A 8 -2.98 14.54 -6.44
C TRP A 8 -2.14 13.30 -6.67
N ARG A 9 -2.74 12.16 -7.00
CA ARG A 9 -2.01 10.93 -7.27
C ARG A 9 -1.22 10.98 -8.56
N MET A 10 -1.64 11.80 -9.52
CA MET A 10 -0.88 11.98 -10.76
C MET A 10 0.49 12.58 -10.48
N GLU A 11 0.56 13.56 -9.59
CA GLU A 11 1.82 14.14 -9.16
C GLU A 11 2.71 13.11 -8.46
N TYR A 12 2.12 12.30 -7.57
CA TYR A 12 2.82 11.23 -6.89
C TYR A 12 3.41 10.21 -7.87
N ILE A 13 2.59 9.72 -8.80
CA ILE A 13 3.01 8.73 -9.80
C ILE A 13 4.15 9.28 -10.65
N GLN A 14 4.04 10.52 -11.08
CA GLN A 14 5.03 11.18 -11.91
C GLN A 14 6.34 11.39 -11.14
N ARG A 15 6.24 11.83 -9.89
CA ARG A 15 7.38 12.01 -9.01
C ARG A 15 8.19 10.73 -8.83
N GLU A 16 7.52 9.62 -8.57
CA GLU A 16 8.18 8.33 -8.38
C GLU A 16 8.89 7.87 -9.65
N LYS A 17 8.33 8.17 -10.81
CA LYS A 17 8.94 7.83 -12.10
C LYS A 17 10.16 8.70 -12.40
N ASP A 18 10.10 9.97 -12.05
CA ASP A 18 11.14 10.95 -12.37
C ASP A 18 12.32 10.92 -11.41
N ASP A 19 12.17 10.25 -10.27
CA ASP A 19 13.15 10.23 -9.21
C ASP A 19 14.47 9.55 -9.64
N GLY A 20 14.41 8.55 -10.53
CA GLY A 20 15.60 7.90 -11.08
C GLY A 20 16.46 7.16 -10.06
N GLN A 21 15.98 6.98 -8.84
CA GLN A 21 16.74 6.40 -7.73
C GLN A 21 16.38 4.95 -7.44
N GLY A 22 15.63 4.30 -8.33
CA GLY A 22 15.22 2.93 -8.16
C GLY A 22 13.85 2.82 -7.50
N CYS A 23 13.54 1.63 -6.99
CA CYS A 23 12.22 1.32 -6.45
C CYS A 23 12.03 1.95 -5.07
N VAL A 24 11.03 2.81 -4.93
CA VAL A 24 10.72 3.48 -3.65
C VAL A 24 10.38 2.48 -2.55
N PHE A 25 9.73 1.37 -2.89
CA PHE A 25 9.36 0.36 -1.90
C PHE A 25 10.57 -0.45 -1.43
N CYS A 26 11.54 -0.72 -2.32
CA CYS A 26 12.81 -1.34 -1.92
C CYS A 26 13.60 -0.42 -1.00
N ILE A 27 13.64 0.87 -1.31
CA ILE A 27 14.33 1.87 -0.50
C ILE A 27 13.76 1.88 0.91
N LYS A 28 12.44 1.93 1.05
CA LYS A 28 11.77 1.93 2.35
C LYS A 28 11.95 0.60 3.09
N ALA A 29 11.98 -0.51 2.36
CA ALA A 29 12.22 -1.83 2.95
C ALA A 29 13.59 -1.90 3.63
N GLU A 30 14.60 -1.27 3.06
CA GLU A 30 15.98 -1.33 3.53
C GLU A 30 16.33 -0.25 4.56
N ASP A 31 15.61 0.88 4.54
CA ASP A 31 15.93 2.06 5.36
C ASP A 31 15.25 1.99 6.73
N ILE A 32 15.61 0.98 7.51
CA ILE A 32 14.98 0.65 8.78
C ILE A 32 15.08 1.80 9.79
N GLU A 33 16.18 2.53 9.80
CA GLU A 33 16.44 3.60 10.77
C GLU A 33 15.53 4.81 10.57
N ASN A 34 14.93 4.96 9.40
CA ASN A 34 14.07 6.10 9.05
C ASN A 34 12.59 5.73 8.95
N ASP A 35 12.15 4.69 9.63
CA ASP A 35 10.76 4.25 9.54
C ASP A 35 9.76 5.36 9.84
N ARG A 36 10.06 6.21 10.83
CA ARG A 36 9.19 7.32 11.17
C ARG A 36 9.04 8.33 10.03
N ASN A 37 10.17 8.71 9.42
CA ASN A 37 10.16 9.65 8.29
C ASN A 37 9.54 9.04 7.04
N ASN A 38 9.72 7.74 6.86
CA ASN A 38 9.15 6.99 5.74
C ASN A 38 7.70 6.56 5.97
N LEU A 39 7.15 6.86 7.15
CA LEU A 39 5.77 6.50 7.53
C LEU A 39 5.52 4.99 7.59
N VAL A 40 6.57 4.22 7.90
CA VAL A 40 6.46 2.78 8.10
C VAL A 40 5.94 2.50 9.50
N LEU A 41 4.83 1.76 9.58
CA LEU A 41 4.12 1.49 10.83
C LEU A 41 4.40 0.11 11.40
N TYR A 42 4.81 -0.83 10.57
CA TYR A 42 5.05 -2.22 10.94
C TYR A 42 6.08 -2.82 9.99
N ARG A 43 6.88 -3.72 10.51
CA ARG A 43 7.93 -4.38 9.73
C ARG A 43 8.22 -5.76 10.30
N ASP A 44 8.35 -6.75 9.43
CA ASP A 44 8.91 -8.06 9.78
C ASP A 44 9.86 -8.54 8.68
N ASP A 45 10.23 -9.82 8.69
CA ASP A 45 11.21 -10.36 7.74
C ASP A 45 10.69 -10.40 6.29
N ASP A 46 9.39 -10.39 6.09
CA ASP A 46 8.80 -10.61 4.77
C ASP A 46 8.01 -9.42 4.23
N ILE A 47 7.38 -8.65 5.10
CA ILE A 47 6.50 -7.55 4.71
C ILE A 47 6.67 -6.33 5.64
N TYR A 48 6.21 -5.19 5.14
CA TYR A 48 6.09 -3.99 5.97
C TYR A 48 4.83 -3.22 5.59
N VAL A 49 4.35 -2.41 6.52
CA VAL A 49 3.17 -1.55 6.33
C VAL A 49 3.60 -0.11 6.36
N VAL A 50 3.16 0.64 5.37
CA VAL A 50 3.50 2.06 5.24
C VAL A 50 2.22 2.86 4.99
N MET A 51 2.16 4.07 5.54
CA MET A 51 1.10 5.01 5.20
C MET A 51 1.32 5.53 3.79
N ASN A 52 0.25 5.62 3.01
CA ASN A 52 0.36 6.21 1.69
C ASN A 52 0.53 7.72 1.82
N LEU A 53 1.62 8.26 1.26
CA LEU A 53 1.91 9.69 1.31
C LEU A 53 0.86 10.51 0.55
N TYR A 54 0.30 9.94 -0.52
CA TYR A 54 -0.76 10.57 -1.32
C TYR A 54 -2.01 9.68 -1.27
N PRO A 55 -2.71 9.66 -0.11
CA PRO A 55 -3.80 8.70 0.10
C PRO A 55 -5.06 9.04 -0.70
N TYR A 56 -5.85 8.02 -1.02
CA TYR A 56 -7.21 8.23 -1.53
C TYR A 56 -8.12 8.78 -0.44
N THR A 57 -7.96 8.28 0.79
CA THR A 57 -8.71 8.71 1.97
C THR A 57 -7.77 8.68 3.17
N ASN A 58 -8.19 9.28 4.27
CA ASN A 58 -7.46 9.16 5.53
C ASN A 58 -7.38 7.70 5.95
N GLY A 59 -6.23 7.28 6.44
CA GLY A 59 -6.03 5.90 6.87
C GLY A 59 -5.70 4.92 5.76
N HIS A 60 -5.42 5.39 4.54
CA HIS A 60 -4.98 4.55 3.43
C HIS A 60 -3.58 3.98 3.71
N LEU A 61 -3.51 2.67 3.88
CA LEU A 61 -2.27 1.97 4.19
C LEU A 61 -1.89 1.02 3.06
N LEU A 62 -0.59 0.78 2.93
CA LEU A 62 -0.04 -0.16 1.96
C LEU A 62 0.68 -1.27 2.72
N ILE A 63 0.44 -2.52 2.31
CA ILE A 63 1.20 -3.68 2.77
C ILE A 63 2.12 -4.07 1.63
N CYS A 64 3.42 -3.98 1.84
CA CYS A 64 4.44 -4.16 0.81
C CYS A 64 5.29 -5.38 1.12
N SER A 65 5.68 -6.14 0.08
CA SER A 65 6.68 -7.19 0.26
C SER A 65 8.06 -6.55 0.42
N ASN A 66 8.91 -7.17 1.25
CA ASN A 66 10.32 -6.79 1.30
C ASN A 66 11.03 -7.19 0.01
N GLN A 67 10.60 -8.30 -0.58
CA GLN A 67 11.11 -8.79 -1.85
C GLN A 67 10.64 -7.92 -3.00
N HIS A 68 11.57 -7.56 -3.89
CA HIS A 68 11.22 -6.84 -5.11
C HIS A 68 10.66 -7.81 -6.13
N CYS A 69 9.35 -7.79 -6.31
CA CYS A 69 8.66 -8.61 -7.31
C CYS A 69 7.36 -7.92 -7.71
N ASP A 70 6.83 -8.30 -8.87
CA ASP A 70 5.64 -7.66 -9.43
C ASP A 70 4.45 -8.61 -9.60
N THR A 71 4.61 -9.88 -9.23
CA THR A 71 3.53 -10.88 -9.39
C THR A 71 3.25 -11.61 -8.09
N MET A 72 2.03 -12.09 -7.95
CA MET A 72 1.63 -12.94 -6.83
C MET A 72 2.40 -14.27 -6.80
N ASN A 73 2.76 -14.78 -7.99
CA ASN A 73 3.48 -16.05 -8.11
C ASN A 73 4.86 -16.02 -7.45
N ASP A 74 5.48 -14.85 -7.36
CA ASP A 74 6.80 -14.70 -6.76
C ASP A 74 6.77 -14.65 -5.23
N LEU A 75 5.60 -14.49 -4.65
CA LEU A 75 5.44 -14.48 -3.20
C LEU A 75 5.17 -15.91 -2.69
N THR A 76 5.80 -16.24 -1.55
CA THR A 76 5.56 -17.52 -0.91
C THR A 76 4.16 -17.57 -0.30
N GLN A 77 3.63 -18.79 -0.10
CA GLN A 77 2.36 -18.95 0.60
C GLN A 77 2.41 -18.33 2.01
N SER A 78 3.54 -18.47 2.68
CA SER A 78 3.74 -17.87 4.01
C SER A 78 3.60 -16.36 3.97
N THR A 79 4.21 -15.69 2.99
CA THR A 79 4.10 -14.24 2.82
C THR A 79 2.67 -13.82 2.51
N LEU A 80 1.99 -14.54 1.60
CA LEU A 80 0.60 -14.26 1.27
C LEU A 80 -0.31 -14.39 2.48
N THR A 81 -0.10 -15.42 3.30
CA THR A 81 -0.85 -15.60 4.55
C THR A 81 -0.64 -14.42 5.48
N LYS A 82 0.59 -13.96 5.64
CA LYS A 82 0.92 -12.78 6.47
C LYS A 82 0.21 -11.53 5.98
N VAL A 83 0.16 -11.31 4.66
CA VAL A 83 -0.55 -10.17 4.08
C VAL A 83 -2.02 -10.18 4.50
N MET A 84 -2.67 -11.33 4.35
CA MET A 84 -4.10 -11.46 4.68
C MET A 84 -4.37 -11.30 6.17
N GLU A 85 -3.56 -11.92 7.02
CA GLU A 85 -3.70 -11.80 8.47
C GLU A 85 -3.46 -10.36 8.94
N LEU A 86 -2.46 -9.70 8.39
CA LEU A 86 -2.15 -8.33 8.74
C LEU A 86 -3.24 -7.37 8.25
N ALA A 87 -3.77 -7.59 7.05
CA ALA A 87 -4.90 -6.81 6.54
C ALA A 87 -6.10 -6.91 7.48
N LYS A 88 -6.40 -8.11 7.95
CA LYS A 88 -7.48 -8.33 8.93
C LYS A 88 -7.25 -7.54 10.21
N GLN A 89 -6.04 -7.58 10.75
CA GLN A 89 -5.70 -6.83 11.97
C GLN A 89 -5.81 -5.32 11.75
N ILE A 90 -5.30 -4.82 10.63
CA ILE A 90 -5.36 -3.40 10.28
C ILE A 90 -6.81 -2.94 10.19
N MET A 91 -7.66 -3.70 9.51
CA MET A 91 -9.08 -3.35 9.39
C MET A 91 -9.76 -3.29 10.75
N GLY A 92 -9.43 -4.22 11.67
CA GLY A 92 -9.94 -4.19 13.03
C GLY A 92 -9.54 -2.94 13.79
N ILE A 93 -8.27 -2.53 13.66
CA ILE A 93 -7.76 -1.31 14.29
C ILE A 93 -8.45 -0.08 13.72
N LEU A 94 -8.58 -0.01 12.40
CA LEU A 94 -9.23 1.13 11.74
C LEU A 94 -10.72 1.21 12.08
N ASP A 95 -11.39 0.07 12.20
CA ASP A 95 -12.80 0.04 12.67
C ASP A 95 -12.93 0.69 14.04
N ASN A 96 -12.05 0.35 14.96
CA ASN A 96 -12.10 0.87 16.33
C ASN A 96 -11.70 2.35 16.43
N THR A 97 -10.83 2.82 15.57
CA THR A 97 -10.27 4.17 15.68
C THR A 97 -10.93 5.19 14.76
N MET A 98 -11.45 4.77 13.62
CA MET A 98 -11.95 5.67 12.59
C MET A 98 -13.41 5.41 12.20
N SER A 99 -13.95 4.27 12.57
CA SER A 99 -15.35 3.88 12.29
C SER A 99 -15.75 4.05 10.82
N PRO A 100 -15.00 3.46 9.86
CA PRO A 100 -15.38 3.55 8.45
C PRO A 100 -16.65 2.76 8.17
N ASP A 101 -17.31 3.09 7.07
CA ASP A 101 -18.48 2.34 6.59
C ASP A 101 -18.10 1.08 5.82
N GLY A 102 -16.87 1.01 5.34
CA GLY A 102 -16.36 -0.16 4.61
C GLY A 102 -14.89 -0.02 4.28
N PHE A 103 -14.36 -1.01 3.56
CA PHE A 103 -12.97 -1.02 3.12
C PHE A 103 -12.88 -1.47 1.67
N ASN A 104 -11.91 -0.91 0.95
CA ASN A 104 -11.42 -1.53 -0.28
C ASN A 104 -10.06 -2.15 0.03
N PHE A 105 -9.91 -3.42 -0.33
CA PHE A 105 -8.65 -4.15 -0.15
C PHE A 105 -8.29 -4.83 -1.47
N GLY A 106 -7.01 -4.72 -1.85
CA GLY A 106 -6.55 -5.39 -3.05
C GLY A 106 -5.24 -4.83 -3.55
N ALA A 107 -4.83 -5.28 -4.73
CA ALA A 107 -3.62 -4.84 -5.40
C ALA A 107 -3.91 -4.57 -6.86
N ASN A 108 -3.28 -3.54 -7.41
CA ASN A 108 -3.28 -3.28 -8.84
C ASN A 108 -2.01 -3.92 -9.42
N LEU A 109 -2.18 -4.92 -10.27
CA LEU A 109 -1.08 -5.68 -10.84
C LEU A 109 -0.91 -5.32 -12.30
N GLY A 110 0.23 -4.71 -12.62
CA GLY A 110 0.55 -4.24 -13.97
C GLY A 110 -0.01 -2.86 -14.26
N LYS A 111 0.58 -2.21 -15.25
CA LYS A 111 0.20 -0.84 -15.63
C LYS A 111 -1.24 -0.75 -16.14
N ALA A 112 -1.67 -1.76 -16.89
CA ALA A 112 -3.03 -1.78 -17.45
C ALA A 112 -4.11 -1.86 -16.36
N ALA A 113 -3.76 -2.34 -15.17
CA ALA A 113 -4.66 -2.41 -14.02
C ALA A 113 -4.59 -1.18 -13.13
N GLY A 114 -3.84 -0.16 -13.53
CA GLY A 114 -3.75 1.09 -12.79
C GLY A 114 -2.63 1.14 -11.76
N ALA A 115 -1.67 0.21 -11.81
CA ALA A 115 -0.53 0.25 -10.89
C ALA A 115 0.34 1.47 -11.16
N GLY A 116 0.48 2.36 -10.20
CA GLY A 116 1.37 3.51 -10.28
C GLY A 116 2.83 3.10 -10.21
N ILE A 117 3.14 2.13 -9.34
CA ILE A 117 4.46 1.51 -9.21
C ILE A 117 4.27 0.03 -9.50
N ALA A 118 4.35 -0.33 -10.79
CA ALA A 118 4.01 -1.67 -11.25
C ALA A 118 5.08 -2.72 -10.94
N GLU A 119 6.29 -2.30 -10.64
CA GLU A 119 7.44 -3.19 -10.49
C GLU A 119 7.58 -3.83 -9.10
N HIS A 120 6.81 -3.36 -8.12
CA HIS A 120 6.90 -3.85 -6.74
C HIS A 120 5.49 -4.03 -6.18
N ILE A 121 5.12 -5.28 -5.92
CA ILE A 121 3.78 -5.61 -5.46
C ILE A 121 3.49 -4.99 -4.09
N HIS A 122 2.31 -4.39 -3.97
CA HIS A 122 1.81 -3.82 -2.73
C HIS A 122 0.30 -3.92 -2.69
N PHE A 123 -0.24 -4.09 -1.49
CA PHE A 123 -1.67 -4.26 -1.26
C PHE A 123 -2.20 -3.02 -0.56
N HIS A 124 -3.35 -2.54 -1.03
CA HIS A 124 -4.01 -1.37 -0.47
C HIS A 124 -5.04 -1.79 0.58
N VAL A 125 -5.06 -1.10 1.71
CA VAL A 125 -6.16 -1.14 2.68
C VAL A 125 -6.69 0.28 2.77
N VAL A 126 -7.89 0.49 2.25
CA VAL A 126 -8.48 1.83 2.13
C VAL A 126 -9.81 1.87 2.88
N PRO A 127 -9.87 2.56 4.03
CA PRO A 127 -11.16 2.76 4.70
C PRO A 127 -12.03 3.70 3.89
N ARG A 128 -13.32 3.41 3.84
CA ARG A 128 -14.28 4.15 3.04
C ARG A 128 -15.46 4.60 3.91
N TRP A 129 -15.95 5.80 3.63
CA TRP A 129 -17.13 6.37 4.28
C TRP A 129 -18.14 6.77 3.22
N LYS A 130 -19.43 6.72 3.59
CA LYS A 130 -20.49 7.24 2.71
C LYS A 130 -20.21 8.70 2.41
N GLY A 131 -20.25 9.06 1.12
CA GLY A 131 -20.00 10.43 0.68
C GLY A 131 -18.54 10.82 0.52
N ASP A 132 -17.61 9.87 0.66
CA ASP A 132 -16.20 10.14 0.39
C ASP A 132 -15.92 10.21 -1.11
N THR A 133 -14.63 10.39 -1.47
CA THR A 133 -14.17 10.37 -2.87
C THR A 133 -14.44 9.01 -3.48
N ASN A 134 -15.04 8.99 -4.64
CA ASN A 134 -15.41 7.74 -5.27
C ASN A 134 -14.53 7.42 -6.48
#